data_40a41b5b0f61f221cf0716d4691b3f2c
#
_entry.id   40a41b5b0f61f221cf0716d4691b3f2c
#
_cell.length_a   1.000
_cell.length_b   1.000
_cell.length_c   1.000
_cell.angle_alpha   90.00
_cell.angle_beta   90.00
_cell.angle_gamma   90.00
#
_symmetry.space_group_name_H-M   'P 1'
#
loop_
_entity.id
_entity.type
_entity.pdbx_description
1 polymer ?
#
loop_
_entity_poly.entity_id
_entity_poly.type
_entity_poly.pdbx_seq_one_letter_code
_entity_poly.pdbx_strand_id
1 'polypeptide(L)'
;MEVKFLENTLDIFKTNRLTIKEISRINIEKLSSILSDETTMRYTATGAQNHEQMVEFIKNCERQYRENGFGHWAIFITETNELIGLCGLNKHLVDDEEHTHVNYRLGSKYLGNGFATEAVKGVKNYCTEFLSIDNLSAIIEPSNDDSIKVVE
;
A
#
# COMPACT_ATOMS: atom_id res chain seq x y z
N MET A 1 14.32 13.37 -32.41
CA MET A 1 14.51 13.21 -30.96
C MET A 1 13.26 12.58 -30.34
N GLU A 2 13.44 11.47 -29.71
CA GLU A 2 12.33 10.78 -29.06
C GLU A 2 12.08 11.40 -27.69
N VAL A 3 10.86 11.87 -27.45
CA VAL A 3 10.48 12.39 -26.14
C VAL A 3 9.79 11.26 -25.37
N LYS A 4 10.44 10.79 -24.32
CA LYS A 4 9.85 9.81 -23.42
C LYS A 4 9.29 10.53 -22.21
N PHE A 5 8.00 10.36 -22.00
CA PHE A 5 7.39 10.78 -20.75
C PHE A 5 7.67 9.67 -19.74
N LEU A 6 8.58 9.94 -18.81
CA LEU A 6 8.80 9.03 -17.71
C LEU A 6 7.57 9.06 -16.83
N GLU A 7 6.95 7.92 -16.63
CA GLU A 7 5.98 7.77 -15.58
C GLU A 7 6.68 8.14 -14.28
N ASN A 8 6.14 9.09 -13.54
CA ASN A 8 6.76 9.58 -12.30
C ASN A 8 6.55 8.63 -11.11
N THR A 9 6.45 7.34 -11.39
CA THR A 9 6.31 6.32 -10.36
C THR A 9 7.62 5.59 -10.19
N LEU A 10 8.21 5.75 -9.00
CA LEU A 10 9.43 5.03 -8.66
C LEU A 10 9.10 3.63 -8.18
N ASP A 11 9.87 2.66 -8.67
CA ASP A 11 9.84 1.31 -8.11
C ASP A 11 10.52 1.35 -6.75
N ILE A 12 9.80 0.94 -5.71
CA ILE A 12 10.33 0.89 -4.35
C ILE A 12 11.09 -0.41 -4.14
N PHE A 13 10.44 -1.53 -4.44
CA PHE A 13 11.08 -2.85 -4.41
C PHE A 13 10.27 -3.83 -5.25
N LYS A 14 10.88 -4.97 -5.53
CA LYS A 14 10.22 -6.09 -6.22
C LYS A 14 10.28 -7.34 -5.37
N THR A 15 9.26 -8.17 -5.52
CA THR A 15 9.22 -9.52 -4.97
C THR A 15 9.14 -10.51 -6.12
N ASN A 16 8.92 -11.79 -5.81
CA ASN A 16 8.85 -12.83 -6.85
C ASN A 16 7.80 -12.53 -7.93
N ARG A 17 6.63 -12.04 -7.53
CA ARG A 17 5.51 -11.79 -8.46
C ARG A 17 5.08 -10.33 -8.53
N LEU A 18 5.56 -9.48 -7.63
CA LEU A 18 5.02 -8.13 -7.43
C LEU A 18 6.08 -7.06 -7.64
N THR A 19 5.62 -5.90 -8.12
CA THR A 19 6.40 -4.67 -8.14
C THR A 19 5.67 -3.64 -7.29
N ILE A 20 6.35 -3.05 -6.35
CA ILE A 20 5.80 -2.05 -5.44
C ILE A 20 6.30 -0.68 -5.88
N LYS A 21 5.37 0.21 -6.14
CA LYS A 21 5.65 1.56 -6.68
C LYS A 21 4.97 2.63 -5.87
N GLU A 22 5.49 3.85 -5.96
CA GLU A 22 4.77 5.01 -5.42
C GLU A 22 3.43 5.19 -6.13
N ILE A 23 2.43 5.64 -5.38
CA ILE A 23 1.12 5.96 -5.92
C ILE A 23 1.21 7.34 -6.58
N SER A 24 0.63 7.49 -7.77
CA SER A 24 0.54 8.77 -8.46
C SER A 24 -0.86 8.96 -9.04
N ARG A 25 -1.14 10.20 -9.46
CA ARG A 25 -2.44 10.55 -10.06
C ARG A 25 -2.74 9.79 -11.34
N ILE A 26 -1.73 9.29 -12.01
CA ILE A 26 -1.88 8.47 -13.21
C ILE A 26 -2.60 7.14 -12.92
N ASN A 27 -2.58 6.71 -11.66
CA ASN A 27 -3.21 5.46 -11.24
C ASN A 27 -4.64 5.64 -10.73
N ILE A 28 -5.22 6.85 -10.80
CA ILE A 28 -6.49 7.14 -10.13
C ILE A 28 -7.64 6.25 -10.59
N GLU A 29 -7.72 5.94 -11.87
CA GLU A 29 -8.79 5.07 -12.40
C GLU A 29 -8.67 3.64 -11.89
N LYS A 30 -7.46 3.11 -11.87
CA LYS A 30 -7.19 1.76 -11.37
C LYS A 30 -7.38 1.69 -9.86
N LEU A 31 -6.96 2.73 -9.14
CA LEU A 31 -7.17 2.84 -7.70
C LEU A 31 -8.65 2.91 -7.35
N SER A 32 -9.47 3.55 -8.20
CA SER A 32 -10.89 3.69 -7.89
C SER A 32 -11.60 2.37 -7.77
N SER A 33 -11.20 1.36 -8.55
CA SER A 33 -11.80 0.02 -8.46
C SER A 33 -11.51 -0.66 -7.12
N ILE A 34 -10.44 -0.26 -6.43
CA ILE A 34 -10.05 -0.81 -5.13
C ILE A 34 -10.63 0.04 -4.00
N LEU A 35 -10.42 1.34 -4.03
CA LEU A 35 -10.78 2.23 -2.94
C LEU A 35 -12.28 2.53 -2.85
N SER A 36 -13.03 2.32 -3.95
CA SER A 36 -14.47 2.44 -3.96
C SER A 36 -15.21 1.12 -3.69
N ASP A 37 -14.48 0.01 -3.63
CA ASP A 37 -15.06 -1.32 -3.37
C ASP A 37 -15.31 -1.49 -1.86
N GLU A 38 -16.57 -1.62 -1.48
CA GLU A 38 -16.98 -1.79 -0.09
C GLU A 38 -16.38 -3.05 0.55
N THR A 39 -16.27 -4.14 -0.21
CA THR A 39 -15.67 -5.38 0.30
C THR A 39 -14.20 -5.18 0.62
N THR A 40 -13.47 -4.56 -0.30
CA THR A 40 -12.03 -4.26 -0.11
C THR A 40 -11.80 -3.30 1.05
N MET A 41 -12.66 -2.30 1.19
CA MET A 41 -12.49 -1.23 2.17
C MET A 41 -13.20 -1.47 3.49
N ARG A 42 -13.73 -2.67 3.69
CA ARG A 42 -14.57 -3.05 4.83
C ARG A 42 -13.94 -2.76 6.19
N TYR A 43 -12.65 -3.00 6.35
CA TYR A 43 -11.92 -2.84 7.61
C TYR A 43 -11.06 -1.59 7.65
N THR A 44 -11.32 -0.63 6.77
CA THR A 44 -10.57 0.62 6.77
C THR A 44 -11.30 1.69 7.57
N ALA A 45 -10.55 2.66 8.07
CA ALA A 45 -11.12 3.75 8.87
C ALA A 45 -12.12 4.61 8.08
N THR A 46 -11.90 4.76 6.76
CA THR A 46 -12.74 5.61 5.91
C THR A 46 -13.83 4.86 5.17
N GLY A 47 -13.74 3.52 5.06
CA GLY A 47 -14.60 2.74 4.19
C GLY A 47 -14.35 3.02 2.71
N ALA A 48 -15.32 2.69 1.85
CA ALA A 48 -15.23 2.95 0.41
C ALA A 48 -15.10 4.45 0.13
N GLN A 49 -14.23 4.81 -0.80
CA GLN A 49 -13.90 6.20 -1.09
C GLN A 49 -14.55 6.69 -2.39
N ASN A 50 -15.00 7.96 -2.40
CA ASN A 50 -15.42 8.64 -3.61
C ASN A 50 -14.23 9.29 -4.32
N HIS A 51 -14.47 9.91 -5.48
CA HIS A 51 -13.40 10.53 -6.27
C HIS A 51 -12.62 11.61 -5.51
N GLU A 52 -13.32 12.49 -4.79
CA GLU A 52 -12.67 13.56 -4.03
C GLU A 52 -11.78 13.01 -2.92
N GLN A 53 -12.24 11.97 -2.23
CA GLN A 53 -11.47 11.28 -1.21
C GLN A 53 -10.23 10.60 -1.80
N MET A 54 -10.35 10.03 -3.00
CA MET A 54 -9.21 9.41 -3.69
C MET A 54 -8.14 10.43 -4.09
N VAL A 55 -8.55 11.60 -4.60
CA VAL A 55 -7.63 12.68 -4.93
C VAL A 55 -6.88 13.14 -3.68
N GLU A 56 -7.60 13.33 -2.59
CA GLU A 56 -7.01 13.73 -1.32
C GLU A 56 -6.06 12.65 -0.77
N PHE A 57 -6.45 11.40 -0.89
CA PHE A 57 -5.60 10.27 -0.51
C PHE A 57 -4.27 10.27 -1.27
N ILE A 58 -4.30 10.50 -2.59
CA ILE A 58 -3.09 10.56 -3.41
C ILE A 58 -2.20 11.73 -2.98
N LYS A 59 -2.78 12.89 -2.72
CA LYS A 59 -2.02 14.05 -2.22
C LYS A 59 -1.35 13.76 -0.89
N ASN A 60 -2.04 13.06 0.00
CA ASN A 60 -1.49 12.64 1.28
C ASN A 60 -0.33 11.67 1.11
N CYS A 61 -0.44 10.73 0.16
CA CYS A 61 0.66 9.82 -0.17
C CYS A 61 1.90 10.58 -0.65
N GLU A 62 1.72 11.51 -1.58
CA GLU A 62 2.81 12.33 -2.11
C GLU A 62 3.50 13.11 -0.99
N ARG A 63 2.72 13.67 -0.06
CA ARG A 63 3.25 14.38 1.10
C ARG A 63 4.05 13.46 2.01
N GLN A 64 3.53 12.27 2.30
CA GLN A 64 4.21 11.29 3.15
C GLN A 64 5.55 10.85 2.56
N TYR A 65 5.62 10.67 1.24
CA TYR A 65 6.89 10.33 0.59
C TYR A 65 7.93 11.42 0.79
N ARG A 66 7.52 12.69 0.70
CA ARG A 66 8.44 13.83 0.92
C ARG A 66 8.87 13.98 2.38
N GLU A 67 7.93 13.80 3.31
CA GLU A 67 8.16 14.05 4.73
C GLU A 67 8.81 12.88 5.45
N ASN A 68 8.41 11.65 5.11
CA ASN A 68 8.83 10.44 5.82
C ASN A 68 9.72 9.52 5.01
N GLY A 69 9.76 9.68 3.69
CA GLY A 69 10.44 8.74 2.80
C GLY A 69 9.66 7.46 2.55
N PHE A 70 8.45 7.33 3.06
CA PHE A 70 7.57 6.19 2.86
C PHE A 70 6.11 6.60 3.04
N GLY A 71 5.22 5.68 2.74
CA GLY A 71 3.77 5.89 2.89
C GLY A 71 3.04 4.70 2.30
N HIS A 72 1.85 4.93 1.77
CA HIS A 72 1.12 3.91 1.03
C HIS A 72 1.72 3.77 -0.36
N TRP A 73 1.98 2.54 -0.76
CA TRP A 73 2.52 2.21 -2.08
C TRP A 73 1.51 1.35 -2.85
N ALA A 74 1.62 1.39 -4.18
CA ALA A 74 0.79 0.59 -5.07
C ALA A 74 1.43 -0.77 -5.30
N ILE A 75 0.60 -1.82 -5.34
CA ILE A 75 1.03 -3.19 -5.63
C ILE A 75 0.63 -3.52 -7.07
N PHE A 76 1.62 -3.88 -7.89
CA PHE A 76 1.40 -4.33 -9.27
C PHE A 76 1.86 -5.77 -9.40
N ILE A 77 1.13 -6.55 -10.20
CA ILE A 77 1.64 -7.85 -10.66
C ILE A 77 2.68 -7.55 -11.73
N THR A 78 3.91 -7.99 -11.54
CA THR A 78 5.02 -7.66 -12.42
C THR A 78 4.76 -8.10 -13.87
N GLU A 79 4.26 -9.32 -14.04
CA GLU A 79 4.04 -9.92 -15.35
C GLU A 79 3.00 -9.16 -16.19
N THR A 80 1.90 -8.73 -15.59
CA THR A 80 0.77 -8.11 -16.28
C THR A 80 0.71 -6.60 -16.14
N ASN A 81 1.46 -6.04 -15.19
CA ASN A 81 1.39 -4.63 -14.80
C ASN A 81 0.01 -4.20 -14.31
N GLU A 82 -0.78 -5.15 -13.78
CA GLU A 82 -2.06 -4.84 -13.17
C GLU A 82 -1.86 -4.30 -11.75
N LEU A 83 -2.54 -3.20 -11.44
CA LEU A 83 -2.60 -2.67 -10.09
C LEU A 83 -3.63 -3.48 -9.31
N ILE A 84 -3.21 -4.15 -8.25
CA ILE A 84 -4.07 -5.07 -7.49
C ILE A 84 -4.37 -4.63 -6.07
N GLY A 85 -3.65 -3.64 -5.57
CA GLY A 85 -3.84 -3.21 -4.19
C GLY A 85 -2.83 -2.19 -3.73
N LEU A 86 -2.80 -2.02 -2.43
CA LEU A 86 -1.92 -1.08 -1.73
C LEU A 86 -1.22 -1.80 -0.60
N CYS A 87 0.00 -1.39 -0.32
CA CYS A 87 0.70 -1.77 0.90
C CYS A 87 1.57 -0.59 1.33
N GLY A 88 2.11 -0.63 2.51
CA GLY A 88 3.04 0.41 2.91
C GLY A 88 3.15 0.58 4.40
N LEU A 89 3.56 1.77 4.79
CA LEU A 89 3.90 2.13 6.16
C LEU A 89 3.19 3.42 6.55
N ASN A 90 2.71 3.46 7.79
CA ASN A 90 2.17 4.66 8.39
C ASN A 90 2.81 4.89 9.74
N LYS A 91 3.05 6.15 10.06
CA LYS A 91 3.42 6.58 11.40
C LYS A 91 2.19 6.99 12.17
N HIS A 92 2.11 6.61 13.43
CA HIS A 92 1.10 7.16 14.33
C HIS A 92 1.58 7.10 15.79
N LEU A 93 0.92 7.86 16.64
CA LEU A 93 1.23 7.92 18.06
C LEU A 93 0.39 6.91 18.84
N VAL A 94 1.07 6.13 19.68
CA VAL A 94 0.44 5.25 20.66
C VAL A 94 1.07 5.60 22.00
N ASP A 95 0.26 6.06 22.95
CA ASP A 95 0.74 6.52 24.27
C ASP A 95 1.88 7.52 24.18
N ASP A 96 1.75 8.49 23.25
CA ASP A 96 2.72 9.56 22.97
C ASP A 96 4.05 9.06 22.36
N GLU A 97 4.15 7.78 22.02
CA GLU A 97 5.28 7.24 21.29
C GLU A 97 4.95 7.09 19.81
N GLU A 98 5.89 7.47 18.95
CA GLU A 98 5.74 7.30 17.51
C GLU A 98 6.02 5.85 17.12
N HIS A 99 5.04 5.21 16.49
CA HIS A 99 5.14 3.85 15.97
C HIS A 99 4.97 3.84 14.47
N THR A 100 5.69 2.94 13.80
CA THR A 100 5.50 2.66 12.39
C THR A 100 4.77 1.33 12.25
N HIS A 101 3.69 1.32 11.49
CA HIS A 101 2.96 0.08 11.25
C HIS A 101 2.80 -0.19 9.76
N VAL A 102 2.77 -1.48 9.44
CA VAL A 102 2.55 -1.96 8.08
C VAL A 102 1.05 -2.03 7.82
N ASN A 103 0.68 -1.72 6.57
CA ASN A 103 -0.70 -1.85 6.11
C ASN A 103 -0.72 -2.49 4.73
N TYR A 104 -1.87 -3.04 4.36
CA TYR A 104 -2.11 -3.53 3.01
C TYR A 104 -3.61 -3.58 2.72
N ARG A 105 -3.96 -3.51 1.44
CA ARG A 105 -5.31 -3.73 0.93
C ARG A 105 -5.20 -4.34 -0.45
N LEU A 106 -5.96 -5.40 -0.70
CA LEU A 106 -6.04 -5.99 -2.04
C LEU A 106 -7.45 -5.86 -2.58
N GLY A 107 -7.57 -5.67 -3.88
CA GLY A 107 -8.85 -5.79 -4.56
C GLY A 107 -9.41 -7.18 -4.29
N SER A 108 -10.75 -7.26 -4.07
CA SER A 108 -11.40 -8.50 -3.63
C SER A 108 -11.14 -9.70 -4.55
N LYS A 109 -11.02 -9.47 -5.86
CA LYS A 109 -10.77 -10.55 -6.82
C LYS A 109 -9.35 -11.12 -6.76
N TYR A 110 -8.44 -10.47 -6.04
CA TYR A 110 -7.05 -10.93 -5.93
C TYR A 110 -6.75 -11.65 -4.60
N LEU A 111 -7.75 -11.80 -3.75
CA LEU A 111 -7.62 -12.50 -2.48
C LEU A 111 -7.40 -14.00 -2.69
N GLY A 112 -6.75 -14.66 -1.74
CA GLY A 112 -6.56 -16.10 -1.76
C GLY A 112 -5.39 -16.59 -2.61
N ASN A 113 -4.56 -15.69 -3.16
CA ASN A 113 -3.42 -16.05 -4.01
C ASN A 113 -2.05 -15.83 -3.32
N GLY A 114 -2.05 -15.45 -2.06
CA GLY A 114 -0.81 -15.19 -1.32
C GLY A 114 -0.16 -13.85 -1.60
N PHE A 115 -0.79 -12.97 -2.38
CA PHE A 115 -0.22 -11.66 -2.71
C PHE A 115 -0.04 -10.76 -1.49
N ALA A 116 -1.03 -10.75 -0.58
CA ALA A 116 -0.93 -9.92 0.62
C ALA A 116 0.25 -10.32 1.49
N THR A 117 0.43 -11.62 1.71
CA THR A 117 1.57 -12.16 2.46
C THR A 117 2.89 -11.79 1.80
N GLU A 118 2.97 -11.96 0.50
CA GLU A 118 4.17 -11.61 -0.27
C GLU A 118 4.50 -10.13 -0.17
N ALA A 119 3.50 -9.25 -0.32
CA ALA A 119 3.67 -7.81 -0.22
C ALA A 119 4.12 -7.38 1.19
N VAL A 120 3.48 -7.89 2.24
CA VAL A 120 3.82 -7.56 3.63
C VAL A 120 5.23 -8.01 3.97
N LYS A 121 5.62 -9.21 3.55
CA LYS A 121 7.02 -9.68 3.74
C LYS A 121 8.01 -8.78 3.03
N GLY A 122 7.68 -8.34 1.82
CA GLY A 122 8.51 -7.40 1.07
C GLY A 122 8.65 -6.06 1.78
N VAL A 123 7.57 -5.52 2.33
CA VAL A 123 7.59 -4.28 3.11
C VAL A 123 8.49 -4.44 4.34
N LYS A 124 8.38 -5.55 5.06
CA LYS A 124 9.23 -5.82 6.24
C LYS A 124 10.70 -5.85 5.87
N ASN A 125 11.05 -6.56 4.81
CA ASN A 125 12.43 -6.66 4.34
C ASN A 125 12.97 -5.30 3.91
N TYR A 126 12.17 -4.52 3.20
CA TYR A 126 12.53 -3.17 2.78
C TYR A 126 12.79 -2.27 3.99
N CYS A 127 11.96 -2.35 5.01
CA CYS A 127 12.14 -1.58 6.24
C CYS A 127 13.46 -1.89 6.93
N THR A 128 13.78 -3.17 7.06
CA THR A 128 15.01 -3.61 7.72
C THR A 128 16.24 -3.20 6.91
N GLU A 129 16.21 -3.43 5.60
CA GLU A 129 17.38 -3.22 4.74
C GLU A 129 17.63 -1.75 4.39
N PHE A 130 16.58 -0.98 4.13
CA PHE A 130 16.73 0.37 3.55
C PHE A 130 16.27 1.50 4.46
N LEU A 131 15.37 1.25 5.40
CA LEU A 131 14.82 2.28 6.27
C LEU A 131 15.32 2.18 7.71
N SER A 132 16.04 1.12 8.04
CA SER A 132 16.55 0.84 9.39
C SER A 132 15.43 0.83 10.45
N ILE A 133 14.25 0.35 10.06
CA ILE A 133 13.10 0.22 10.95
C ILE A 133 12.94 -1.25 11.32
N ASP A 134 13.16 -1.59 12.59
CA ASP A 134 13.07 -2.98 13.07
C ASP A 134 11.76 -3.28 13.76
N ASN A 135 11.12 -2.26 14.34
CA ASN A 135 9.88 -2.42 15.10
C ASN A 135 8.69 -2.03 14.24
N LEU A 136 8.08 -3.01 13.61
CA LEU A 136 6.84 -2.84 12.87
C LEU A 136 5.69 -3.44 13.63
N SER A 137 4.55 -2.77 13.59
CA SER A 137 3.30 -3.29 14.13
C SER A 137 2.23 -3.28 13.05
N ALA A 138 1.13 -3.97 13.29
CA ALA A 138 -0.05 -3.91 12.45
C ALA A 138 -1.25 -3.66 13.33
N ILE A 139 -2.12 -2.76 12.90
CA ILE A 139 -3.39 -2.50 13.58
C ILE A 139 -4.47 -3.18 12.77
N ILE A 140 -5.10 -4.20 13.36
CA ILE A 140 -6.06 -5.06 12.67
C ILE A 140 -7.31 -5.12 13.52
N GLU A 141 -8.47 -4.94 12.87
CA GLU A 141 -9.74 -5.16 13.54
C GLU A 141 -9.82 -6.64 13.97
N PRO A 142 -10.20 -6.93 15.23
CA PRO A 142 -10.21 -8.32 15.73
C PRO A 142 -11.02 -9.31 14.89
N SER A 143 -12.05 -8.83 14.18
CA SER A 143 -12.86 -9.66 13.30
C SER A 143 -12.21 -9.97 11.94
N ASN A 144 -11.05 -9.38 11.65
CA ASN A 144 -10.35 -9.57 10.38
C ASN A 144 -9.29 -10.67 10.48
N ASP A 145 -9.75 -11.93 10.53
CA ASP A 145 -8.90 -13.10 10.67
C ASP A 145 -7.91 -13.26 9.52
N ASP A 146 -8.30 -12.91 8.30
CA ASP A 146 -7.43 -13.03 7.13
C ASP A 146 -6.22 -12.10 7.23
N SER A 147 -6.42 -10.87 7.72
CA SER A 147 -5.33 -9.92 7.94
C SER A 147 -4.40 -10.38 9.07
N ILE A 148 -4.95 -10.99 10.12
CA ILE A 148 -4.15 -11.55 11.21
C ILE A 148 -3.20 -12.64 10.66
N LYS A 149 -3.70 -13.51 9.81
CA LYS A 149 -2.88 -14.57 9.19
C LYS A 149 -1.76 -14.02 8.31
N VAL A 150 -2.01 -12.94 7.60
CA VAL A 150 -1.02 -12.32 6.72
C VAL A 150 0.18 -11.80 7.51
N VAL A 151 -0.04 -11.21 8.68
CA VAL A 151 1.02 -10.56 9.47
C VAL A 151 1.68 -11.48 10.51
N GLU A 152 1.10 -12.63 10.77
CA GLU A 152 1.73 -13.66 11.60
C GLU A 152 2.89 -14.34 10.85
#